data_12a99a31618e1af97a4d5368dc84409d
#
_entry.id   12a99a31618e1af97a4d5368dc84409d
#
_cell.length_a   1.000
_cell.length_b   1.000
_cell.length_c   1.000
_cell.angle_alpha   90.00
_cell.angle_beta   90.00
_cell.angle_gamma   90.00
#
_symmetry.space_group_name_H-M   'P 1'
#
loop_
_entity.id
_entity.type
_entity.pdbx_description
1 polymer ?
#
loop_
_entity_poly.entity_id
_entity_poly.type
_entity_poly.pdbx_seq_one_letter_code
_entity_poly.pdbx_strand_id
1 'polypeptide(L)'
;RLVGSEMCIRDRSVIVLAAGKGTRMKSNLPKVLHKVLGKSILAHSLDTLSFIENQYVVVGHESDMVIDSLPPSTKHILQEDQLGTGHAVSTVVRGEIFVENKSEYTLVVPGDVPAIDAKDIQNLISEVKTKSSSVGFLTSIVENPHGYGRVIRNNEEIRIVEEKDCNDDERKINEINSGIYCFNTDFLIDNICLLYTSDAADD
;
A
#
# COMPACT_ATOMS: atom_id res chain seq x y z
N ARG A 1 6.53 -34.74 9.73
CA ARG A 1 5.58 -34.31 8.67
C ARG A 1 4.78 -33.12 9.18
N LEU A 2 5.38 -31.95 9.20
CA LEU A 2 4.69 -30.69 9.35
C LEU A 2 4.45 -30.19 7.92
N VAL A 3 3.27 -30.43 7.41
CA VAL A 3 2.86 -30.02 6.06
C VAL A 3 1.66 -29.09 6.23
N GLY A 4 1.82 -27.86 5.83
CA GLY A 4 0.71 -27.02 5.41
C GLY A 4 0.54 -25.64 6.04
N SER A 5 0.94 -25.37 7.29
CA SER A 5 0.68 -24.06 7.91
C SER A 5 1.91 -23.17 8.07
N GLU A 6 3.09 -23.71 8.23
CA GLU A 6 4.31 -22.89 8.39
C GLU A 6 4.93 -22.44 7.06
N MET A 7 4.67 -23.14 5.96
CA MET A 7 5.13 -22.72 4.62
C MET A 7 4.36 -21.53 4.05
N CYS A 8 3.17 -21.22 4.61
CA CYS A 8 2.32 -20.10 4.17
C CYS A 8 2.63 -18.76 4.83
N ILE A 9 3.41 -18.73 5.93
CA ILE A 9 3.63 -17.49 6.70
C ILE A 9 4.77 -16.65 6.09
N ARG A 10 5.74 -17.28 5.42
CA ARG A 10 6.90 -16.60 4.84
C ARG A 10 6.77 -16.27 3.34
N ASP A 11 5.63 -16.57 2.74
CA ASP A 11 5.42 -16.35 1.30
C ASP A 11 4.94 -14.94 0.95
N ARG A 12 4.75 -14.07 1.96
CA ARG A 12 4.23 -12.71 1.77
C ARG A 12 4.90 -11.68 2.66
N SER A 13 5.05 -10.47 2.13
CA SER A 13 5.46 -9.28 2.85
C SER A 13 4.44 -8.15 2.63
N VAL A 14 4.47 -7.13 3.49
CA VAL A 14 3.66 -5.93 3.31
C VAL A 14 4.50 -4.67 3.49
N ILE A 15 4.31 -3.72 2.59
CA ILE A 15 4.85 -2.37 2.65
C ILE A 15 3.70 -1.43 3.03
N VAL A 16 3.77 -0.83 4.21
CA VAL A 16 2.78 0.13 4.72
C VAL A 16 3.30 1.55 4.50
N LEU A 17 2.57 2.33 3.73
CA LEU A 17 2.97 3.68 3.34
C LEU A 17 2.53 4.71 4.39
N ALA A 18 3.47 5.24 5.16
CA ALA A 18 3.23 6.20 6.23
C ALA A 18 4.06 7.49 6.11
N ALA A 19 4.68 7.76 4.94
CA ALA A 19 5.58 8.89 4.71
C ALA A 19 4.88 10.22 4.39
N GLY A 20 3.58 10.21 4.09
CA GLY A 20 2.84 11.36 3.59
C GLY A 20 2.66 12.50 4.62
N LYS A 21 2.81 13.76 4.17
CA LYS A 21 2.65 14.98 5.01
C LYS A 21 1.24 15.20 5.57
N GLY A 22 0.21 14.61 4.96
CA GLY A 22 -1.17 14.79 5.41
C GLY A 22 -1.66 16.24 5.46
N THR A 23 -1.21 17.10 4.54
CA THR A 23 -1.43 18.57 4.54
C THR A 23 -2.90 18.98 4.67
N ARG A 24 -3.83 18.14 4.18
CA ARG A 24 -5.28 18.37 4.27
C ARG A 24 -5.80 18.39 5.72
N MET A 25 -5.09 17.74 6.66
CA MET A 25 -5.51 17.64 8.06
C MET A 25 -5.26 18.94 8.88
N LYS A 26 -4.44 19.87 8.35
CA LYS A 26 -4.06 21.13 9.04
C LYS A 26 -3.60 20.90 10.49
N SER A 27 -2.85 19.84 10.72
CA SER A 27 -2.36 19.40 12.03
C SER A 27 -0.85 19.21 11.99
N ASN A 28 -0.18 19.48 13.10
CA ASN A 28 1.25 19.18 13.27
C ASN A 28 1.50 17.68 13.53
N LEU A 29 0.44 16.93 13.81
CA LEU A 29 0.53 15.48 13.99
C LEU A 29 0.43 14.81 12.61
N PRO A 30 1.35 13.89 12.25
CA PRO A 30 1.24 13.08 11.05
C PRO A 30 -0.14 12.42 10.92
N LYS A 31 -0.70 12.41 9.69
CA LYS A 31 -2.05 11.88 9.44
C LYS A 31 -2.26 10.50 10.05
N VAL A 32 -1.27 9.63 9.90
CA VAL A 32 -1.32 8.23 10.34
C VAL A 32 -1.33 8.06 11.87
N LEU A 33 -0.94 9.10 12.63
CA LEU A 33 -0.92 9.10 14.09
C LEU A 33 -2.20 9.65 14.73
N HIS A 34 -3.12 10.22 13.94
CA HIS A 34 -4.43 10.60 14.47
C HIS A 34 -5.16 9.37 15.00
N LYS A 35 -5.88 9.57 16.11
CA LYS A 35 -6.55 8.45 16.81
C LYS A 35 -7.98 8.27 16.35
N VAL A 36 -8.34 7.04 16.11
CA VAL A 36 -9.71 6.57 15.90
C VAL A 36 -9.98 5.50 16.96
N LEU A 37 -11.03 5.64 17.73
CA LEU A 37 -11.38 4.72 18.82
C LEU A 37 -10.21 4.48 19.81
N GLY A 38 -9.43 5.55 20.11
CA GLY A 38 -8.33 5.50 21.07
C GLY A 38 -6.99 4.99 20.55
N LYS A 39 -6.92 4.46 19.31
CA LYS A 39 -5.73 3.91 18.69
C LYS A 39 -5.37 4.70 17.42
N SER A 40 -4.06 4.84 17.10
CA SER A 40 -3.66 5.54 15.88
C SER A 40 -4.15 4.80 14.63
N ILE A 41 -4.39 5.56 13.56
CA ILE A 41 -4.80 5.01 12.26
C ILE A 41 -3.79 3.95 11.79
N LEU A 42 -2.48 4.24 11.90
CA LEU A 42 -1.42 3.30 11.55
C LEU A 42 -1.47 2.03 12.38
N ALA A 43 -1.72 2.14 13.68
CA ALA A 43 -1.81 0.98 14.54
C ALA A 43 -3.00 0.08 14.20
N HIS A 44 -4.15 0.64 13.77
CA HIS A 44 -5.27 -0.15 13.24
C HIS A 44 -4.86 -0.92 11.99
N SER A 45 -4.16 -0.26 11.05
CA SER A 45 -3.69 -0.91 9.81
C SER A 45 -2.70 -2.04 10.12
N LEU A 46 -1.72 -1.80 11.01
CA LEU A 46 -0.73 -2.82 11.40
C LEU A 46 -1.35 -4.02 12.11
N ASP A 47 -2.35 -3.79 12.97
CA ASP A 47 -3.09 -4.88 13.63
C ASP A 47 -3.82 -5.77 12.62
N THR A 48 -4.51 -5.15 11.67
CA THR A 48 -5.22 -5.86 10.60
C THR A 48 -4.26 -6.72 9.79
N LEU A 49 -3.03 -6.25 9.59
CA LEU A 49 -1.98 -6.92 8.82
C LEU A 49 -1.11 -7.87 9.68
N SER A 50 -1.42 -8.06 10.96
CA SER A 50 -0.60 -8.85 11.91
C SER A 50 -0.40 -10.31 11.53
N PHE A 51 -1.21 -10.85 10.62
CA PHE A 51 -1.04 -12.19 10.05
C PHE A 51 0.10 -12.28 9.02
N ILE A 52 0.74 -11.14 8.67
CA ILE A 52 1.92 -11.06 7.79
C ILE A 52 3.13 -10.74 8.65
N GLU A 53 4.11 -11.64 8.70
CA GLU A 53 5.30 -11.52 9.55
C GLU A 53 6.24 -10.41 9.06
N ASN A 54 6.48 -10.34 7.74
CA ASN A 54 7.37 -9.38 7.15
C ASN A 54 6.64 -8.05 6.85
N GLN A 55 6.62 -7.15 7.83
CA GLN A 55 6.03 -5.82 7.70
C GLN A 55 7.12 -4.74 7.60
N TYR A 56 7.00 -3.89 6.57
CA TYR A 56 7.88 -2.75 6.34
C TYR A 56 7.06 -1.47 6.35
N VAL A 57 7.36 -0.53 7.24
CA VAL A 57 6.67 0.76 7.30
C VAL A 57 7.55 1.83 6.68
N VAL A 58 7.06 2.47 5.62
CA VAL A 58 7.76 3.61 5.01
C VAL A 58 7.40 4.87 5.79
N VAL A 59 8.41 5.50 6.37
CA VAL A 59 8.28 6.76 7.12
C VAL A 59 8.95 7.89 6.36
N GLY A 60 8.54 9.14 6.61
CA GLY A 60 9.09 10.30 5.91
C GLY A 60 8.92 11.56 6.74
N HIS A 61 7.90 12.36 6.45
CA HIS A 61 7.63 13.57 7.22
C HIS A 61 7.35 13.25 8.70
N GLU A 62 8.05 13.96 9.62
CA GLU A 62 7.97 13.71 11.07
C GLU A 62 8.25 12.23 11.43
N SER A 63 9.25 11.64 10.77
CA SER A 63 9.58 10.21 10.88
C SER A 63 9.77 9.75 12.31
N ASP A 64 10.43 10.55 13.16
CA ASP A 64 10.71 10.19 14.55
C ASP A 64 9.42 9.91 15.34
N MET A 65 8.39 10.75 15.16
CA MET A 65 7.10 10.56 15.82
C MET A 65 6.41 9.27 15.36
N VAL A 66 6.53 8.94 14.07
CA VAL A 66 5.95 7.71 13.52
C VAL A 66 6.72 6.50 14.04
N ILE A 67 8.05 6.53 14.00
CA ILE A 67 8.93 5.45 14.47
C ILE A 67 8.68 5.15 15.95
N ASP A 68 8.60 6.18 16.80
CA ASP A 68 8.33 6.03 18.24
C ASP A 68 6.97 5.39 18.54
N SER A 69 6.03 5.46 17.58
CA SER A 69 4.71 4.84 17.70
C SER A 69 4.64 3.38 17.23
N LEU A 70 5.69 2.90 16.54
CA LEU A 70 5.70 1.55 15.98
C LEU A 70 6.01 0.50 17.05
N PRO A 71 5.47 -0.73 16.92
CA PRO A 71 5.95 -1.87 17.69
C PRO A 71 7.48 -2.06 17.51
N PRO A 72 8.24 -2.45 18.56
CA PRO A 72 9.71 -2.55 18.49
C PRO A 72 10.23 -3.51 17.42
N SER A 73 9.43 -4.49 17.01
CA SER A 73 9.79 -5.48 15.98
C SER A 73 9.49 -5.02 14.56
N THR A 74 8.85 -3.85 14.37
CA THR A 74 8.45 -3.36 13.06
C THR A 74 9.66 -2.81 12.30
N LYS A 75 9.91 -3.33 11.11
CA LYS A 75 10.94 -2.79 10.21
C LYS A 75 10.44 -1.47 9.63
N HIS A 76 11.24 -0.41 9.71
CA HIS A 76 10.90 0.88 9.10
C HIS A 76 12.00 1.33 8.14
N ILE A 77 11.60 2.04 7.09
CA ILE A 77 12.47 2.57 6.05
C ILE A 77 12.16 4.04 5.87
N LEU A 78 13.20 4.88 5.91
CA LEU A 78 13.05 6.32 5.71
C LEU A 78 13.01 6.63 4.20
N GLN A 79 11.95 7.30 3.79
CA GLN A 79 11.86 7.97 2.49
C GLN A 79 12.30 9.42 2.66
N GLU A 80 13.55 9.72 2.32
CA GLU A 80 14.10 11.07 2.46
C GLU A 80 13.40 12.05 1.52
N ASP A 81 13.37 11.74 0.23
CA ASP A 81 12.68 12.52 -0.80
C ASP A 81 11.27 11.96 -1.01
N GLN A 82 10.26 12.79 -0.80
CA GLN A 82 8.85 12.38 -0.94
C GLN A 82 8.38 12.52 -2.40
N LEU A 83 8.93 11.68 -3.28
CA LEU A 83 8.66 11.67 -4.72
C LEU A 83 7.53 10.72 -5.11
N GLY A 84 6.50 10.62 -4.27
CA GLY A 84 5.31 9.82 -4.55
C GLY A 84 5.37 8.38 -4.02
N THR A 85 4.27 7.65 -4.26
CA THR A 85 4.03 6.28 -3.79
C THR A 85 5.00 5.28 -4.41
N GLY A 86 5.25 5.38 -5.71
CA GLY A 86 6.19 4.52 -6.43
C GLY A 86 7.60 4.63 -5.87
N HIS A 87 8.06 5.85 -5.54
CA HIS A 87 9.36 6.08 -4.89
C HIS A 87 9.41 5.43 -3.50
N ALA A 88 8.37 5.57 -2.69
CA ALA A 88 8.29 4.94 -1.37
C ALA A 88 8.45 3.42 -1.45
N VAL A 89 7.75 2.76 -2.37
CA VAL A 89 7.89 1.32 -2.61
C VAL A 89 9.28 0.97 -3.12
N SER A 90 9.82 1.74 -4.06
CA SER A 90 11.18 1.54 -4.61
C SER A 90 12.25 1.58 -3.52
N THR A 91 12.14 2.51 -2.56
CA THR A 91 13.07 2.61 -1.43
C THR A 91 13.11 1.33 -0.59
N VAL A 92 11.95 0.69 -0.40
CA VAL A 92 11.87 -0.59 0.35
C VAL A 92 12.47 -1.74 -0.46
N VAL A 93 11.99 -1.96 -1.70
CA VAL A 93 12.34 -3.17 -2.46
C VAL A 93 13.80 -3.22 -2.89
N ARG A 94 14.51 -2.08 -2.86
CA ARG A 94 15.95 -1.97 -3.10
C ARG A 94 16.78 -2.08 -1.83
N GLY A 95 16.17 -2.03 -0.67
CA GLY A 95 16.85 -2.13 0.62
C GLY A 95 17.33 -3.56 0.91
N GLU A 96 18.54 -3.69 1.47
CA GLU A 96 19.14 -5.00 1.81
C GLU A 96 18.20 -5.84 2.67
N ILE A 97 17.56 -5.24 3.67
CA ILE A 97 16.65 -5.93 4.60
C ILE A 97 15.46 -6.58 3.86
N PHE A 98 14.97 -5.94 2.81
CA PHE A 98 13.88 -6.50 1.99
C PHE A 98 14.39 -7.63 1.11
N VAL A 99 15.53 -7.44 0.45
CA VAL A 99 16.14 -8.43 -0.46
C VAL A 99 16.48 -9.73 0.27
N GLU A 100 17.05 -9.64 1.48
CA GLU A 100 17.38 -10.81 2.31
C GLU A 100 16.14 -11.58 2.80
N ASN A 101 15.00 -10.88 2.97
CA ASN A 101 13.75 -11.45 3.45
C ASN A 101 12.66 -11.48 2.38
N LYS A 102 13.06 -11.55 1.12
CA LYS A 102 12.14 -11.53 -0.03
C LYS A 102 11.10 -12.64 0.06
N SER A 103 9.85 -12.25 -0.04
CA SER A 103 8.68 -13.13 -0.10
C SER A 103 8.21 -13.29 -1.55
N GLU A 104 7.38 -14.30 -1.85
CA GLU A 104 6.83 -14.53 -3.19
C GLU A 104 5.85 -13.41 -3.60
N TYR A 105 5.07 -12.91 -2.64
CA TYR A 105 4.10 -11.83 -2.85
C TYR A 105 4.37 -10.66 -1.93
N THR A 106 4.21 -9.43 -2.46
CA THR A 106 4.35 -8.18 -1.72
C THR A 106 3.07 -7.38 -1.82
N LEU A 107 2.49 -7.08 -0.65
CA LEU A 107 1.38 -6.13 -0.51
C LEU A 107 1.93 -4.71 -0.38
N VAL A 108 1.22 -3.75 -0.97
CA VAL A 108 1.41 -2.32 -0.73
C VAL A 108 0.11 -1.77 -0.19
N VAL A 109 0.15 -1.17 0.99
CA VAL A 109 -1.05 -0.72 1.72
C VAL A 109 -0.83 0.71 2.23
N PRO A 110 -1.76 1.64 1.98
CA PRO A 110 -1.72 2.96 2.62
C PRO A 110 -1.85 2.82 4.15
N GLY A 111 -0.98 3.52 4.90
CA GLY A 111 -1.00 3.49 6.38
C GLY A 111 -2.15 4.28 7.00
N ASP A 112 -2.97 4.94 6.19
CA ASP A 112 -4.07 5.82 6.59
C ASP A 112 -5.47 5.22 6.35
N VAL A 113 -5.57 3.92 6.14
CA VAL A 113 -6.84 3.19 5.93
C VAL A 113 -7.13 2.27 7.12
N PRO A 114 -7.75 2.79 8.20
CA PRO A 114 -7.92 2.06 9.47
C PRO A 114 -9.00 0.96 9.43
N ALA A 115 -9.84 0.94 8.42
CA ALA A 115 -11.01 0.05 8.32
C ALA A 115 -10.85 -1.06 7.27
N ILE A 116 -9.60 -1.44 6.96
CA ILE A 116 -9.34 -2.58 6.07
C ILE A 116 -9.76 -3.87 6.77
N ASP A 117 -10.50 -4.74 6.09
CA ASP A 117 -10.77 -6.09 6.58
C ASP A 117 -9.63 -7.04 6.21
N ALA A 118 -9.10 -7.75 7.20
CA ALA A 118 -8.06 -8.77 6.99
C ALA A 118 -8.49 -9.84 5.98
N LYS A 119 -9.79 -10.15 5.93
CA LYS A 119 -10.35 -11.12 5.00
C LYS A 119 -10.25 -10.64 3.55
N ASP A 120 -10.46 -9.35 3.29
CA ASP A 120 -10.33 -8.79 1.94
C ASP A 120 -8.88 -8.86 1.46
N ILE A 121 -7.93 -8.57 2.35
CA ILE A 121 -6.49 -8.74 2.05
C ILE A 121 -6.14 -10.20 1.76
N GLN A 122 -6.62 -11.13 2.57
CA GLN A 122 -6.39 -12.57 2.35
C GLN A 122 -7.00 -13.05 1.04
N ASN A 123 -8.20 -12.58 0.70
CA ASN A 123 -8.85 -12.88 -0.58
C ASN A 123 -8.04 -12.34 -1.76
N LEU A 124 -7.56 -11.08 -1.68
CA LEU A 124 -6.72 -10.49 -2.71
C LEU A 124 -5.46 -11.33 -2.97
N ILE A 125 -4.75 -11.71 -1.91
CA ILE A 125 -3.55 -12.57 -2.02
C ILE A 125 -3.90 -13.90 -2.68
N SER A 126 -4.98 -14.54 -2.23
CA SER A 126 -5.46 -15.81 -2.75
C SER A 126 -5.81 -15.75 -4.24
N GLU A 127 -6.48 -14.68 -4.67
CA GLU A 127 -6.85 -14.45 -6.07
C GLU A 127 -5.61 -14.25 -6.94
N VAL A 128 -4.66 -13.42 -6.52
CA VAL A 128 -3.40 -13.19 -7.25
C VAL A 128 -2.63 -14.49 -7.41
N LYS A 129 -2.52 -15.27 -6.33
CA LYS A 129 -1.83 -16.55 -6.31
C LYS A 129 -2.51 -17.57 -7.21
N THR A 130 -3.83 -17.75 -7.07
CA THR A 130 -4.60 -18.76 -7.81
C THR A 130 -4.60 -18.49 -9.32
N LYS A 131 -4.67 -17.20 -9.68
CA LYS A 131 -4.67 -16.77 -11.09
C LYS A 131 -3.27 -16.61 -11.68
N SER A 132 -2.22 -16.80 -10.87
CA SER A 132 -0.83 -16.52 -11.25
C SER A 132 -0.66 -15.12 -11.86
N SER A 133 -1.39 -14.14 -11.29
CA SER A 133 -1.38 -12.76 -11.77
C SER A 133 -0.13 -12.04 -11.28
N SER A 134 0.43 -11.15 -12.10
CA SER A 134 1.57 -10.31 -11.70
C SER A 134 1.16 -9.25 -10.68
N VAL A 135 -0.10 -8.77 -10.73
CA VAL A 135 -0.66 -7.75 -9.84
C VAL A 135 -2.16 -7.96 -9.67
N GLY A 136 -2.65 -7.67 -8.49
CA GLY A 136 -4.05 -7.48 -8.15
C GLY A 136 -4.20 -6.27 -7.24
N PHE A 137 -5.38 -5.65 -7.23
CA PHE A 137 -5.67 -4.53 -6.34
C PHE A 137 -7.12 -4.53 -5.89
N LEU A 138 -7.37 -3.91 -4.75
CA LEU A 138 -8.72 -3.73 -4.24
C LEU A 138 -9.35 -2.47 -4.82
N THR A 139 -10.62 -2.58 -5.18
CA THR A 139 -11.47 -1.45 -5.55
C THR A 139 -12.61 -1.31 -4.57
N SER A 140 -13.25 -0.15 -4.56
CA SER A 140 -14.47 0.08 -3.80
C SER A 140 -15.46 0.87 -4.64
N ILE A 141 -16.75 0.60 -4.44
CA ILE A 141 -17.83 1.40 -5.05
C ILE A 141 -18.32 2.37 -3.98
N VAL A 142 -18.22 3.66 -4.25
CA VAL A 142 -18.58 4.72 -3.31
C VAL A 142 -19.62 5.66 -3.91
N GLU A 143 -20.46 6.27 -3.08
CA GLU A 143 -21.47 7.24 -3.54
C GLU A 143 -20.83 8.54 -4.04
N ASN A 144 -19.77 9.00 -3.36
CA ASN A 144 -19.02 10.18 -3.75
C ASN A 144 -17.55 9.83 -4.00
N PRO A 145 -17.16 9.62 -5.27
CA PRO A 145 -15.81 9.23 -5.63
C PRO A 145 -14.80 10.40 -5.69
N HIS A 146 -15.22 11.63 -5.37
CA HIS A 146 -14.37 12.82 -5.46
C HIS A 146 -13.06 12.67 -4.64
N GLY A 147 -11.94 12.97 -5.29
CA GLY A 147 -10.60 12.92 -4.69
C GLY A 147 -9.92 11.55 -4.73
N TYR A 148 -10.54 10.54 -5.34
CA TYR A 148 -9.96 9.22 -5.54
C TYR A 148 -9.62 8.95 -7.02
N GLY A 149 -8.66 8.09 -7.27
CA GLY A 149 -8.43 7.53 -8.61
C GLY A 149 -9.61 6.65 -9.04
N ARG A 150 -10.04 6.80 -10.30
CA ARG A 150 -11.14 6.00 -10.89
C ARG A 150 -10.60 4.76 -11.54
N VAL A 151 -11.33 3.66 -11.37
CA VAL A 151 -11.04 2.40 -12.06
C VAL A 151 -11.91 2.31 -13.31
N ILE A 152 -11.26 2.42 -14.44
CA ILE A 152 -11.93 2.38 -15.76
C ILE A 152 -11.73 1.00 -16.35
N ARG A 153 -12.82 0.31 -16.64
CA ARG A 153 -12.82 -1.03 -17.22
C ARG A 153 -13.32 -0.97 -18.66
N ASN A 154 -12.43 -1.30 -19.57
CA ASN A 154 -12.77 -1.64 -20.95
C ASN A 154 -12.64 -3.16 -21.10
N ASN A 155 -13.20 -3.73 -22.16
CA ASN A 155 -13.29 -5.20 -22.34
C ASN A 155 -11.94 -5.94 -22.19
N GLU A 156 -10.82 -5.30 -22.45
CA GLU A 156 -9.47 -5.89 -22.45
C GLU A 156 -8.48 -5.17 -21.54
N GLU A 157 -8.85 -4.00 -20.97
CA GLU A 157 -7.92 -3.13 -20.25
C GLU A 157 -8.57 -2.57 -18.99
N ILE A 158 -7.78 -2.50 -17.91
CA ILE A 158 -8.12 -1.79 -16.69
C ILE A 158 -7.14 -0.62 -16.55
N ARG A 159 -7.67 0.59 -16.44
CA ARG A 159 -6.88 1.80 -16.19
C ARG A 159 -7.30 2.44 -14.87
N ILE A 160 -6.32 3.01 -14.17
CA ILE A 160 -6.56 3.86 -13.02
C ILE A 160 -6.26 5.29 -13.47
N VAL A 161 -7.22 6.19 -13.32
CA VAL A 161 -7.10 7.60 -13.68
C VAL A 161 -7.31 8.44 -12.44
N GLU A 162 -6.32 9.23 -12.08
CA GLU A 162 -6.39 10.11 -10.91
C GLU A 162 -7.45 11.22 -11.11
N GLU A 163 -8.03 11.71 -10.00
CA GLU A 163 -9.10 12.74 -10.02
C GLU A 163 -8.76 13.93 -10.91
N LYS A 164 -7.50 14.42 -10.86
CA LYS A 164 -7.04 15.59 -11.61
C LYS A 164 -7.05 15.37 -13.13
N ASP A 165 -6.86 14.12 -13.56
CA ASP A 165 -6.70 13.70 -14.94
C ASP A 165 -8.00 13.15 -15.56
N CYS A 166 -9.04 12.96 -14.73
CA CYS A 166 -10.35 12.49 -15.19
C CYS A 166 -11.05 13.50 -16.09
N ASN A 167 -11.58 13.03 -17.21
CA ASN A 167 -12.60 13.76 -17.99
C ASN A 167 -13.98 13.72 -17.28
N ASP A 168 -14.98 14.40 -17.85
CA ASP A 168 -16.32 14.54 -17.24
C ASP A 168 -17.08 13.20 -17.12
N ASP A 169 -16.84 12.24 -18.00
CA ASP A 169 -17.47 10.93 -17.94
C ASP A 169 -16.74 10.00 -16.96
N GLU A 170 -15.42 10.05 -16.92
CA GLU A 170 -14.61 9.31 -15.97
C GLU A 170 -14.89 9.74 -14.52
N ARG A 171 -15.14 11.04 -14.27
CA ARG A 171 -15.53 11.56 -12.94
C ARG A 171 -16.83 10.97 -12.40
N LYS A 172 -17.72 10.50 -13.27
CA LYS A 172 -19.01 9.88 -12.89
C LYS A 172 -18.86 8.42 -12.43
N ILE A 173 -17.69 7.82 -12.66
CA ILE A 173 -17.43 6.43 -12.28
C ILE A 173 -17.29 6.34 -10.76
N ASN A 174 -18.06 5.46 -10.16
CA ASN A 174 -18.10 5.25 -8.71
C ASN A 174 -17.12 4.19 -8.22
N GLU A 175 -16.51 3.41 -9.12
CA GLU A 175 -15.46 2.46 -8.76
C GLU A 175 -14.14 3.21 -8.58
N ILE A 176 -13.60 3.14 -7.36
CA ILE A 176 -12.36 3.83 -6.99
C ILE A 176 -11.22 2.85 -6.72
N ASN A 177 -10.00 3.31 -6.94
CA ASN A 177 -8.78 2.66 -6.50
C ASN A 177 -8.61 2.87 -4.98
N SER A 178 -8.52 1.78 -4.23
CA SER A 178 -8.28 1.85 -2.78
C SER A 178 -6.83 2.15 -2.41
N GLY A 179 -5.90 2.05 -3.36
CA GLY A 179 -4.47 2.13 -3.10
C GLY A 179 -3.85 0.85 -2.50
N ILE A 180 -4.63 -0.23 -2.39
CA ILE A 180 -4.18 -1.51 -1.83
C ILE A 180 -3.87 -2.46 -2.98
N TYR A 181 -2.61 -2.89 -3.06
CA TYR A 181 -2.11 -3.74 -4.14
C TYR A 181 -1.45 -5.00 -3.59
N CYS A 182 -1.53 -6.08 -4.35
CA CYS A 182 -0.75 -7.30 -4.15
C CYS A 182 0.02 -7.60 -5.43
N PHE A 183 1.33 -7.68 -5.35
CA PHE A 183 2.21 -7.96 -6.47
C PHE A 183 2.87 -9.33 -6.31
N ASN A 184 3.13 -10.01 -7.42
CA ASN A 184 4.26 -10.93 -7.47
C ASN A 184 5.53 -10.10 -7.22
N THR A 185 6.37 -10.52 -6.28
CA THR A 185 7.50 -9.69 -5.82
C THR A 185 8.57 -9.49 -6.89
N ASP A 186 8.84 -10.52 -7.71
CA ASP A 186 9.79 -10.39 -8.83
C ASP A 186 9.29 -9.37 -9.85
N PHE A 187 8.02 -9.47 -10.22
CA PHE A 187 7.39 -8.50 -11.11
C PHE A 187 7.49 -7.08 -10.55
N LEU A 188 7.22 -6.88 -9.24
CA LEU A 188 7.33 -5.57 -8.60
C LEU A 188 8.75 -5.02 -8.70
N ILE A 189 9.76 -5.81 -8.35
CA ILE A 189 11.18 -5.39 -8.39
C ILE A 189 11.60 -5.01 -9.81
N ASP A 190 11.23 -5.80 -10.81
CA ASP A 190 11.62 -5.59 -12.20
C ASP A 190 10.96 -4.35 -12.83
N ASN A 191 9.74 -3.98 -12.35
CA ASN A 191 8.94 -2.93 -12.96
C ASN A 191 8.84 -1.65 -12.12
N ILE A 192 9.33 -1.63 -10.87
CA ILE A 192 9.17 -0.47 -9.98
C ILE A 192 9.82 0.81 -10.53
N CYS A 193 10.87 0.68 -11.36
CA CYS A 193 11.49 1.83 -12.00
C CYS A 193 10.56 2.53 -13.00
N LEU A 194 9.68 1.77 -13.67
CA LEU A 194 8.71 2.32 -14.63
C LEU A 194 7.58 3.07 -13.89
N LEU A 195 7.17 2.58 -12.73
CA LEU A 195 6.16 3.24 -11.89
C LEU A 195 6.69 4.58 -11.32
N TYR A 196 7.97 4.64 -11.00
CA TYR A 196 8.61 5.84 -10.46
C TYR A 196 8.70 6.98 -11.48
N THR A 197 8.95 6.68 -12.75
CA THR A 197 9.10 7.70 -13.81
C THR A 197 7.78 8.37 -14.19
N SER A 198 6.63 7.72 -13.95
CA SER A 198 5.32 8.31 -14.21
C SER A 198 4.89 9.30 -13.13
N ASP A 199 5.22 9.05 -11.86
CA ASP A 199 4.87 9.92 -10.73
C ASP A 199 5.75 11.20 -10.69
N ALA A 200 6.98 11.15 -11.21
CA ALA A 200 7.93 12.27 -11.22
C ALA A 200 7.70 13.28 -12.37
N ALA A 201 6.81 12.98 -13.29
CA ALA A 201 6.47 13.86 -14.41
C ALA A 201 5.33 14.85 -14.09
N ASP A 202 4.72 14.76 -12.90
CA ASP A 202 3.48 15.45 -12.53
C ASP A 202 3.62 16.47 -11.38
N ASP A 203 4.87 16.90 -11.03
CA ASP A 203 5.13 18.01 -10.09
C ASP A 203 5.52 19.31 -10.81
#